data_d7e582f6c42072e5d4363b5f1770fa72
#
_entry.id   d7e582f6c42072e5d4363b5f1770fa72
#
_cell.length_a   1.000
_cell.length_b   1.000
_cell.length_c   1.000
_cell.angle_alpha   90.00
_cell.angle_beta   90.00
_cell.angle_gamma   90.00
#
_symmetry.space_group_name_H-M   'P 1'
#
loop_
_entity.id
_entity.type
_entity.pdbx_description
1 polymer ?
#
loop_
_entity_poly.entity_id
_entity_poly.type
_entity_poly.pdbx_seq_one_letter_code
_entity_poly.pdbx_strand_id
1 'polypeptide(L)'
;MDDWIIDIIGKARPLAGMGLCDHCLGRMFGKVGTGMTNDDRGAAIRRALEEEGCAAAAPEMCPLCENVFDMMPRFAEAVADAVNGVESDNFLVGCRVEPSVVSREKDIWERFGLETPESIKTELNREIGKLALPLIHRAVEFKSPQVVACIDTRFADVELDIAPVFIAGRYNKLSREIPQTIWPCRACKGRGCARCGDTGKMYQTSVQEIIGDIALEMTGGKEHFFHGMGREDIDACMLGDGRPFVLEVGAPRVRNPALHTFAEAVNREAGGRVSVTLERW
;
A
#
# COMPACT_ATOMS: atom_id res chain seq x y z
N MET A 1 -14.74 30.20 -27.62
CA MET A 1 -13.54 29.81 -26.81
C MET A 1 -13.83 30.19 -25.37
N ASP A 2 -13.67 29.28 -24.43
CA ASP A 2 -13.90 29.53 -23.01
C ASP A 2 -12.83 30.47 -22.44
N ASP A 3 -13.18 31.35 -21.48
CA ASP A 3 -12.28 32.34 -20.91
C ASP A 3 -10.97 31.74 -20.37
N TRP A 4 -11.05 30.58 -19.72
CA TRP A 4 -9.87 29.90 -19.18
C TRP A 4 -8.89 29.42 -20.26
N ILE A 5 -9.37 29.13 -21.50
CA ILE A 5 -8.51 28.74 -22.62
C ILE A 5 -7.76 29.98 -23.14
N ILE A 6 -8.42 31.13 -23.19
CA ILE A 6 -7.81 32.40 -23.65
C ILE A 6 -6.57 32.71 -22.80
N ASP A 7 -6.64 32.51 -21.48
CA ASP A 7 -5.54 32.79 -20.56
C ASP A 7 -4.31 31.89 -20.78
N ILE A 8 -4.52 30.66 -21.28
CA ILE A 8 -3.44 29.66 -21.42
C ILE A 8 -3.01 29.40 -22.86
N ILE A 9 -3.76 29.86 -23.86
CA ILE A 9 -3.59 29.48 -25.27
C ILE A 9 -2.18 29.75 -25.79
N GLY A 10 -1.54 30.83 -25.33
CA GLY A 10 -0.17 31.17 -25.69
C GLY A 10 0.86 30.14 -25.23
N LYS A 11 0.66 29.54 -24.04
CA LYS A 11 1.50 28.45 -23.52
C LYS A 11 1.06 27.07 -24.07
N ALA A 12 -0.22 26.89 -24.36
CA ALA A 12 -0.77 25.63 -24.86
C ALA A 12 -0.33 25.33 -26.30
N ARG A 13 -0.22 26.35 -27.16
CA ARG A 13 0.16 26.18 -28.57
C ARG A 13 1.50 25.46 -28.78
N PRO A 14 2.60 25.89 -28.18
CA PRO A 14 3.87 25.18 -28.32
C PRO A 14 3.85 23.77 -27.69
N LEU A 15 3.08 23.55 -26.60
CA LEU A 15 2.92 22.24 -25.98
C LEU A 15 2.14 21.27 -26.89
N ALA A 16 1.06 21.74 -27.53
CA ALA A 16 0.33 20.93 -28.51
C ALA A 16 1.22 20.57 -29.71
N GLY A 17 2.08 21.50 -30.15
CA GLY A 17 3.08 21.28 -31.20
C GLY A 17 4.14 20.23 -30.86
N MET A 18 4.31 19.86 -29.58
CA MET A 18 5.17 18.75 -29.16
C MET A 18 4.55 17.37 -29.40
N GLY A 19 3.31 17.29 -29.86
CA GLY A 19 2.61 16.02 -30.07
C GLY A 19 2.22 15.32 -28.76
N LEU A 20 1.82 16.07 -27.74
CA LEU A 20 1.31 15.48 -26.50
C LEU A 20 -0.10 14.93 -26.68
N CYS A 21 -0.46 13.80 -26.04
CA CYS A 21 -1.84 13.33 -26.00
C CYS A 21 -2.72 14.25 -25.14
N ASP A 22 -4.06 14.05 -25.18
CA ASP A 22 -4.99 14.92 -24.46
C ASP A 22 -4.77 14.90 -22.94
N HIS A 23 -4.54 13.75 -22.32
CA HIS A 23 -4.14 13.66 -20.94
C HIS A 23 -2.91 14.52 -20.63
N CYS A 24 -1.84 14.36 -21.42
CA CYS A 24 -0.60 15.08 -21.19
C CYS A 24 -0.72 16.58 -21.47
N LEU A 25 -1.48 17.00 -22.48
CA LEU A 25 -1.73 18.39 -22.76
C LEU A 25 -2.60 19.02 -21.68
N GLY A 26 -3.69 18.36 -21.29
CA GLY A 26 -4.63 18.88 -20.30
C GLY A 26 -4.04 18.98 -18.90
N ARG A 27 -3.24 18.00 -18.45
CA ARG A 27 -2.63 18.05 -17.11
C ARG A 27 -1.54 19.12 -16.96
N MET A 28 -0.97 19.65 -18.04
CA MET A 28 -0.09 20.83 -17.98
C MET A 28 -0.82 22.05 -17.42
N PHE A 29 -2.15 22.06 -17.50
CA PHE A 29 -3.05 23.09 -17.01
C PHE A 29 -4.05 22.54 -15.99
N GLY A 30 -3.65 21.59 -15.16
CA GLY A 30 -4.51 20.78 -14.30
C GLY A 30 -5.37 21.54 -13.28
N LYS A 31 -5.03 22.79 -12.96
CA LYS A 31 -5.82 23.63 -12.05
C LYS A 31 -6.71 24.66 -12.74
N VAL A 32 -6.72 24.69 -14.08
CA VAL A 32 -7.56 25.59 -14.88
C VAL A 32 -8.74 24.80 -15.44
N GLY A 33 -9.88 25.44 -15.63
CA GLY A 33 -11.08 24.74 -16.12
C GLY A 33 -11.59 23.72 -15.09
N THR A 34 -12.14 24.21 -13.97
CA THR A 34 -12.64 23.38 -12.86
C THR A 34 -13.77 22.45 -13.32
N GLY A 35 -13.78 21.21 -12.79
CA GLY A 35 -14.81 20.21 -13.09
C GLY A 35 -14.55 19.36 -14.35
N MET A 36 -13.41 19.56 -15.01
CA MET A 36 -13.00 18.78 -16.20
C MET A 36 -11.96 17.72 -15.84
N THR A 37 -11.97 16.61 -16.52
CA THR A 37 -10.85 15.66 -16.53
C THR A 37 -9.69 16.23 -17.34
N ASN A 38 -8.49 15.66 -17.24
CA ASN A 38 -7.35 16.17 -17.99
C ASN A 38 -7.44 15.88 -19.48
N ASP A 39 -7.97 14.72 -19.86
CA ASP A 39 -8.24 14.38 -21.25
C ASP A 39 -9.29 15.31 -21.89
N ASP A 40 -10.41 15.58 -21.20
CA ASP A 40 -11.40 16.55 -21.65
C ASP A 40 -10.80 17.97 -21.81
N ARG A 41 -9.96 18.37 -20.86
CA ARG A 41 -9.24 19.66 -20.90
C ARG A 41 -8.28 19.70 -22.08
N GLY A 42 -7.50 18.67 -22.32
CA GLY A 42 -6.59 18.56 -23.46
C GLY A 42 -7.33 18.60 -24.79
N ALA A 43 -8.42 17.86 -24.90
CA ALA A 43 -9.28 17.87 -26.07
C ALA A 43 -9.91 19.26 -26.33
N ALA A 44 -10.33 19.96 -25.26
CA ALA A 44 -10.86 21.34 -25.39
C ALA A 44 -9.80 22.35 -25.87
N ILE A 45 -8.59 22.26 -25.31
CA ILE A 45 -7.44 23.07 -25.76
C ILE A 45 -7.14 22.81 -27.24
N ARG A 46 -7.12 21.56 -27.65
CA ARG A 46 -6.82 21.16 -29.03
C ARG A 46 -7.85 21.72 -30.01
N ARG A 47 -9.14 21.59 -29.70
CA ARG A 47 -10.22 22.18 -30.52
C ARG A 47 -10.07 23.69 -30.66
N ALA A 48 -9.76 24.40 -29.58
CA ALA A 48 -9.56 25.83 -29.64
C ALA A 48 -8.37 26.23 -30.53
N LEU A 49 -7.29 25.46 -30.50
CA LEU A 49 -6.13 25.69 -31.38
C LEU A 49 -6.45 25.41 -32.84
N GLU A 50 -7.27 24.40 -33.16
CA GLU A 50 -7.74 24.09 -34.48
C GLU A 50 -8.64 25.20 -35.06
N GLU A 51 -9.54 25.76 -34.22
CA GLU A 51 -10.36 26.94 -34.58
C GLU A 51 -9.51 28.17 -34.93
N GLU A 52 -8.33 28.32 -34.33
CA GLU A 52 -7.35 29.35 -34.67
C GLU A 52 -6.45 28.99 -35.88
N GLY A 53 -6.71 27.86 -36.56
CA GLY A 53 -5.95 27.39 -37.72
C GLY A 53 -4.60 26.75 -37.36
N CYS A 54 -4.38 26.38 -36.11
CA CYS A 54 -3.18 25.65 -35.69
C CYS A 54 -3.38 24.13 -35.86
N ALA A 55 -2.46 23.45 -36.51
CA ALA A 55 -2.47 21.98 -36.54
C ALA A 55 -2.14 21.44 -35.11
N ALA A 56 -3.10 20.75 -34.52
CA ALA A 56 -2.98 20.27 -33.13
C ALA A 56 -3.49 18.83 -32.96
N ALA A 57 -3.40 17.98 -34.00
CA ALA A 57 -3.87 16.61 -33.97
C ALA A 57 -3.21 15.79 -32.85
N ALA A 58 -3.99 14.91 -32.22
CA ALA A 58 -3.44 13.99 -31.23
C ALA A 58 -2.45 13.02 -31.89
N PRO A 59 -1.32 12.72 -31.27
CA PRO A 59 -0.32 11.81 -31.82
C PRO A 59 -0.79 10.36 -31.74
N GLU A 60 -0.28 9.50 -32.59
CA GLU A 60 -0.42 8.05 -32.44
C GLU A 60 0.31 7.54 -31.19
N MET A 61 1.49 8.09 -30.90
CA MET A 61 2.29 7.82 -29.71
C MET A 61 2.66 9.12 -29.00
N CYS A 62 2.28 9.28 -27.74
CA CYS A 62 2.64 10.45 -26.97
C CYS A 62 4.11 10.39 -26.53
N PRO A 63 4.96 11.38 -26.91
CA PRO A 63 6.38 11.35 -26.59
C PRO A 63 6.67 11.55 -25.10
N LEU A 64 5.68 11.99 -24.31
CA LEU A 64 5.84 12.18 -22.89
C LEU A 64 5.46 10.95 -22.09
N CYS A 65 4.25 10.40 -22.29
CA CYS A 65 3.72 9.32 -21.46
C CYS A 65 3.75 7.94 -22.14
N GLU A 66 4.13 7.87 -23.43
CA GLU A 66 4.19 6.61 -24.20
C GLU A 66 2.86 5.83 -24.14
N ASN A 67 1.75 6.58 -24.16
CA ASN A 67 0.38 6.07 -24.12
C ASN A 67 0.02 5.25 -22.87
N VAL A 68 0.68 5.49 -21.72
CA VAL A 68 0.39 4.77 -20.47
C VAL A 68 -1.08 4.87 -20.01
N PHE A 69 -1.78 5.93 -20.40
CA PHE A 69 -3.19 6.11 -20.05
C PHE A 69 -4.12 5.10 -20.75
N ASP A 70 -3.74 4.56 -21.91
CA ASP A 70 -4.51 3.54 -22.61
C ASP A 70 -4.54 2.21 -21.82
N MET A 71 -3.57 2.03 -20.90
CA MET A 71 -3.45 0.85 -20.05
C MET A 71 -4.25 0.94 -18.74
N MET A 72 -4.88 2.08 -18.44
CA MET A 72 -5.60 2.28 -17.15
C MET A 72 -6.64 1.21 -16.83
N PRO A 73 -7.47 0.72 -17.80
CA PRO A 73 -8.41 -0.37 -17.49
C PRO A 73 -7.71 -1.64 -17.00
N ARG A 74 -6.62 -2.04 -17.67
CA ARG A 74 -5.80 -3.20 -17.26
C ARG A 74 -5.16 -3.00 -15.88
N PHE A 75 -4.69 -1.78 -15.60
CA PHE A 75 -4.14 -1.45 -14.28
C PHE A 75 -5.21 -1.53 -13.19
N ALA A 76 -6.43 -1.07 -13.47
CA ALA A 76 -7.54 -1.13 -12.54
C ALA A 76 -7.96 -2.57 -12.23
N GLU A 77 -7.99 -3.45 -13.23
CA GLU A 77 -8.24 -4.88 -13.07
C GLU A 77 -7.17 -5.54 -12.20
N ALA A 78 -5.88 -5.31 -12.49
CA ALA A 78 -4.77 -5.85 -11.70
C ALA A 78 -4.81 -5.37 -10.23
N VAL A 79 -5.12 -4.09 -10.01
CA VAL A 79 -5.31 -3.53 -8.65
C VAL A 79 -6.48 -4.22 -7.95
N ALA A 80 -7.61 -4.39 -8.65
CA ALA A 80 -8.80 -5.02 -8.07
C ALA A 80 -8.53 -6.49 -7.69
N ASP A 81 -7.89 -7.25 -8.56
CA ASP A 81 -7.52 -8.64 -8.29
C ASP A 81 -6.61 -8.75 -7.05
N ALA A 82 -5.59 -7.89 -6.97
CA ALA A 82 -4.68 -7.88 -5.83
C ALA A 82 -5.38 -7.52 -4.51
N VAL A 83 -6.19 -6.45 -4.50
CA VAL A 83 -6.91 -5.98 -3.30
C VAL A 83 -7.98 -6.99 -2.87
N ASN A 84 -8.70 -7.61 -3.81
CA ASN A 84 -9.71 -8.63 -3.49
C ASN A 84 -9.10 -9.91 -2.90
N GLY A 85 -7.81 -10.15 -3.09
CA GLY A 85 -7.06 -11.24 -2.46
C GLY A 85 -6.77 -11.07 -0.96
N VAL A 86 -7.13 -9.94 -0.35
CA VAL A 86 -6.93 -9.65 1.07
C VAL A 86 -8.20 -9.05 1.70
N GLU A 87 -8.42 -9.35 2.98
CA GLU A 87 -9.52 -8.76 3.74
C GLU A 87 -9.18 -7.30 4.09
N SER A 88 -10.08 -6.37 3.75
CA SER A 88 -9.97 -4.96 4.15
C SER A 88 -11.30 -4.25 3.97
N ASP A 89 -11.55 -3.20 4.75
CA ASP A 89 -12.73 -2.34 4.64
C ASP A 89 -12.49 -1.20 3.65
N ASN A 90 -11.22 -0.85 3.46
CA ASN A 90 -10.82 0.29 2.63
C ASN A 90 -9.47 0.04 1.95
N PHE A 91 -9.19 0.86 0.94
CA PHE A 91 -7.96 0.79 0.16
C PHE A 91 -7.54 2.16 -0.37
N LEU A 92 -6.30 2.22 -0.88
CA LEU A 92 -5.77 3.35 -1.63
C LEU A 92 -4.98 2.82 -2.84
N VAL A 93 -5.06 3.52 -3.96
CA VAL A 93 -4.25 3.23 -5.16
C VAL A 93 -3.05 4.15 -5.20
N GLY A 94 -1.88 3.58 -5.42
CA GLY A 94 -0.65 4.25 -5.78
C GLY A 94 -0.09 3.71 -7.09
N CYS A 95 0.79 4.47 -7.75
CA CYS A 95 1.52 3.96 -8.91
C CYS A 95 3.01 4.31 -8.84
N ARG A 96 3.80 3.45 -9.46
CA ARG A 96 5.22 3.67 -9.73
C ARG A 96 5.37 3.90 -11.22
N VAL A 97 5.62 5.16 -11.59
CA VAL A 97 5.83 5.59 -12.98
C VAL A 97 7.32 5.51 -13.30
N GLU A 98 7.63 5.21 -14.55
CA GLU A 98 9.03 5.16 -14.98
C GLU A 98 9.75 6.51 -14.76
N PRO A 99 10.96 6.50 -14.17
CA PRO A 99 11.69 7.73 -13.85
C PRO A 99 11.96 8.65 -15.06
N SER A 100 12.16 8.08 -16.25
CA SER A 100 12.36 8.84 -17.48
C SER A 100 11.14 9.69 -17.87
N VAL A 101 9.93 9.16 -17.67
CA VAL A 101 8.67 9.89 -17.89
C VAL A 101 8.55 11.07 -16.90
N VAL A 102 8.87 10.82 -15.63
CA VAL A 102 8.84 11.86 -14.59
C VAL A 102 9.87 12.94 -14.87
N SER A 103 11.05 12.58 -15.37
CA SER A 103 12.08 13.56 -15.75
C SER A 103 11.62 14.42 -16.92
N ARG A 104 11.16 13.81 -18.01
CA ARG A 104 10.62 14.54 -19.18
C ARG A 104 9.48 15.50 -18.79
N GLU A 105 8.62 15.08 -17.87
CA GLU A 105 7.53 15.93 -17.37
C GLU A 105 8.07 17.19 -16.69
N LYS A 106 9.05 17.05 -15.80
CA LYS A 106 9.67 18.18 -15.10
C LYS A 106 10.38 19.14 -16.06
N ASP A 107 11.12 18.58 -17.06
CA ASP A 107 11.81 19.38 -18.07
C ASP A 107 10.82 20.23 -18.87
N ILE A 108 9.63 19.69 -19.19
CA ILE A 108 8.55 20.45 -19.84
C ILE A 108 8.03 21.55 -18.92
N TRP A 109 7.77 21.26 -17.64
CA TRP A 109 7.27 22.25 -16.70
C TRP A 109 8.23 23.44 -16.55
N GLU A 110 9.50 23.17 -16.41
CA GLU A 110 10.56 24.18 -16.28
C GLU A 110 10.69 25.00 -17.58
N ARG A 111 10.78 24.31 -18.71
CA ARG A 111 10.94 24.95 -20.03
C ARG A 111 9.82 25.94 -20.37
N PHE A 112 8.57 25.60 -20.01
CA PHE A 112 7.40 26.42 -20.35
C PHE A 112 6.90 27.27 -19.17
N GLY A 113 7.57 27.24 -18.03
CA GLY A 113 7.20 28.00 -16.84
C GLY A 113 5.75 27.71 -16.44
N LEU A 114 5.38 26.43 -16.30
CA LEU A 114 4.01 26.03 -15.96
C LEU A 114 3.80 26.17 -14.44
N GLU A 115 2.78 26.93 -14.06
CA GLU A 115 2.51 27.24 -12.65
C GLU A 115 1.55 26.23 -12.00
N THR A 116 0.72 25.57 -12.81
CA THR A 116 -0.40 24.75 -12.32
C THR A 116 -0.47 23.35 -12.92
N PRO A 117 0.65 22.71 -13.23
CA PRO A 117 0.61 21.35 -13.78
C PRO A 117 0.18 20.34 -12.73
N GLU A 118 -0.47 19.28 -13.16
CA GLU A 118 -0.70 18.06 -12.37
C GLU A 118 0.31 16.98 -12.79
N SER A 119 0.90 16.27 -11.82
CA SER A 119 1.83 15.20 -12.15
C SER A 119 1.12 13.99 -12.76
N ILE A 120 1.80 13.30 -13.68
CA ILE A 120 1.29 12.04 -14.28
C ILE A 120 0.94 11.02 -13.20
N LYS A 121 1.74 10.95 -12.14
CA LYS A 121 1.50 10.06 -11.01
C LYS A 121 0.18 10.40 -10.30
N THR A 122 -0.12 11.67 -10.08
CA THR A 122 -1.35 12.10 -9.41
C THR A 122 -2.57 11.75 -10.26
N GLU A 123 -2.51 12.01 -11.57
CA GLU A 123 -3.58 11.68 -12.49
C GLU A 123 -3.81 10.16 -12.57
N LEU A 124 -2.76 9.37 -12.78
CA LEU A 124 -2.86 7.92 -12.83
C LEU A 124 -3.44 7.33 -11.54
N ASN A 125 -2.97 7.75 -10.37
CA ASN A 125 -3.52 7.28 -9.10
C ASN A 125 -5.02 7.55 -9.00
N ARG A 126 -5.45 8.75 -9.39
CA ARG A 126 -6.85 9.15 -9.36
C ARG A 126 -7.70 8.36 -10.35
N GLU A 127 -7.27 8.27 -11.59
CA GLU A 127 -8.09 7.65 -12.64
C GLU A 127 -8.11 6.11 -12.50
N ILE A 128 -6.99 5.47 -12.20
CA ILE A 128 -6.95 4.04 -11.89
C ILE A 128 -7.83 3.74 -10.66
N GLY A 129 -7.77 4.60 -9.62
CA GLY A 129 -8.61 4.46 -8.43
C GLY A 129 -10.10 4.53 -8.73
N LYS A 130 -10.52 5.45 -9.61
CA LYS A 130 -11.93 5.54 -10.06
C LYS A 130 -12.38 4.29 -10.82
N LEU A 131 -11.53 3.74 -11.70
CA LEU A 131 -11.82 2.55 -12.46
C LEU A 131 -11.83 1.28 -11.59
N ALA A 132 -10.94 1.19 -10.60
CA ALA A 132 -10.85 0.05 -9.69
C ALA A 132 -11.99 0.02 -8.65
N LEU A 133 -12.51 1.19 -8.23
CA LEU A 133 -13.54 1.30 -7.20
C LEU A 133 -14.76 0.40 -7.43
N PRO A 134 -15.41 0.38 -8.61
CA PRO A 134 -16.56 -0.48 -8.87
C PRO A 134 -16.20 -1.98 -8.93
N LEU A 135 -14.93 -2.36 -9.05
CA LEU A 135 -14.46 -3.74 -9.08
C LEU A 135 -14.10 -4.25 -7.66
N ILE A 136 -13.75 -3.33 -6.76
CA ILE A 136 -13.32 -3.65 -5.39
C ILE A 136 -14.48 -3.58 -4.41
N HIS A 137 -15.45 -2.69 -4.60
CA HIS A 137 -16.62 -2.46 -3.73
C HIS A 137 -16.25 -2.16 -2.27
N ARG A 138 -15.14 -1.45 -2.03
CA ARG A 138 -14.69 -1.00 -0.70
C ARG A 138 -14.46 0.51 -0.70
N ALA A 139 -14.44 1.11 0.49
CA ALA A 139 -14.21 2.54 0.62
C ALA A 139 -12.77 2.95 0.22
N VAL A 140 -12.59 4.14 -0.35
CA VAL A 140 -11.27 4.74 -0.54
C VAL A 140 -10.89 5.52 0.72
N GLU A 141 -9.69 5.27 1.27
CA GLU A 141 -9.19 5.94 2.47
C GLU A 141 -7.81 6.54 2.20
N PHE A 142 -7.68 7.86 2.42
CA PHE A 142 -6.45 8.60 2.09
C PHE A 142 -5.48 8.76 3.27
N LYS A 143 -5.98 8.70 4.51
CA LYS A 143 -5.16 8.99 5.70
C LYS A 143 -4.57 7.73 6.33
N SER A 144 -5.38 6.70 6.46
CA SER A 144 -5.02 5.45 7.15
C SER A 144 -5.58 4.25 6.39
N PRO A 145 -5.18 4.03 5.13
CA PRO A 145 -5.66 2.91 4.35
C PRO A 145 -5.20 1.59 4.96
N GLN A 146 -6.09 0.61 4.99
CA GLN A 146 -5.74 -0.75 5.40
C GLN A 146 -4.90 -1.47 4.34
N VAL A 147 -5.09 -1.11 3.07
CA VAL A 147 -4.32 -1.65 1.95
C VAL A 147 -3.98 -0.52 0.97
N VAL A 148 -2.70 -0.38 0.66
CA VAL A 148 -2.23 0.45 -0.46
C VAL A 148 -1.81 -0.49 -1.59
N ALA A 149 -2.49 -0.39 -2.73
CA ALA A 149 -2.11 -1.12 -3.94
C ALA A 149 -1.27 -0.23 -4.84
N CYS A 150 0.04 -0.50 -4.91
CA CYS A 150 0.99 0.25 -5.72
C CYS A 150 1.27 -0.51 -7.02
N ILE A 151 0.76 0.00 -8.15
CA ILE A 151 1.00 -0.59 -9.46
C ILE A 151 2.27 -0.05 -10.12
N ASP A 152 3.13 -0.93 -10.62
CA ASP A 152 4.23 -0.56 -11.52
C ASP A 152 3.69 -0.47 -12.94
N THR A 153 3.66 0.74 -13.50
CA THR A 153 3.05 0.99 -14.82
C THR A 153 3.80 0.37 -16.00
N ARG A 154 5.03 -0.11 -15.80
CA ARG A 154 5.83 -0.78 -16.85
C ARG A 154 5.41 -2.24 -17.05
N PHE A 155 5.07 -2.91 -15.97
CA PHE A 155 4.84 -4.36 -15.97
C PHE A 155 3.40 -4.74 -15.62
N ALA A 156 2.59 -3.77 -15.15
CA ALA A 156 1.27 -3.99 -14.57
C ALA A 156 1.30 -4.90 -13.32
N ASP A 157 2.44 -4.95 -12.61
CA ASP A 157 2.58 -5.66 -11.36
C ASP A 157 2.09 -4.80 -10.19
N VAL A 158 1.37 -5.42 -9.26
CA VAL A 158 0.83 -4.76 -8.08
C VAL A 158 1.52 -5.25 -6.81
N GLU A 159 2.13 -4.33 -6.09
CA GLU A 159 2.65 -4.54 -4.75
C GLU A 159 1.64 -4.04 -3.73
N LEU A 160 1.30 -4.88 -2.74
CA LEU A 160 0.41 -4.50 -1.64
C LEU A 160 1.23 -4.13 -0.40
N ASP A 161 0.99 -2.92 0.11
CA ASP A 161 1.35 -2.53 1.47
C ASP A 161 0.10 -2.68 2.34
N ILE A 162 0.13 -3.64 3.26
CA ILE A 162 -1.02 -4.02 4.08
C ILE A 162 -0.73 -3.61 5.52
N ALA A 163 -1.55 -2.71 6.06
CA ALA A 163 -1.44 -2.24 7.43
C ALA A 163 -1.55 -3.41 8.42
N PRO A 164 -0.75 -3.42 9.49
CA PRO A 164 -0.79 -4.47 10.49
C PRO A 164 -2.14 -4.55 11.20
N VAL A 165 -2.39 -5.69 11.86
CA VAL A 165 -3.47 -5.84 12.84
C VAL A 165 -2.88 -6.03 14.23
N PHE A 166 -3.63 -5.63 15.23
CA PHE A 166 -3.21 -5.66 16.62
C PHE A 166 -4.19 -6.48 17.45
N ILE A 167 -3.69 -7.50 18.16
CA ILE A 167 -4.48 -8.38 18.99
C ILE A 167 -4.15 -8.06 20.46
N ALA A 168 -5.12 -7.61 21.22
CA ALA A 168 -4.96 -7.33 22.64
C ALA A 168 -5.50 -8.48 23.48
N GLY A 169 -4.76 -8.81 24.54
CA GLY A 169 -5.16 -9.87 25.48
C GLY A 169 -4.28 -9.93 26.72
N ARG A 170 -4.43 -11.03 27.45
CA ARG A 170 -3.63 -11.37 28.62
C ARG A 170 -3.09 -12.78 28.47
N TYR A 171 -1.86 -13.01 28.95
CA TYR A 171 -1.29 -14.34 29.00
C TYR A 171 -0.84 -14.70 30.42
N ASN A 172 -0.98 -15.96 30.77
CA ASN A 172 -0.29 -16.58 31.88
C ASN A 172 0.88 -17.41 31.35
N LYS A 173 2.02 -17.32 32.01
CA LYS A 173 3.19 -18.15 31.76
C LYS A 173 3.31 -19.18 32.89
N LEU A 174 3.08 -20.44 32.54
CA LEU A 174 3.05 -21.55 33.50
C LEU A 174 4.38 -22.34 33.55
N SER A 175 5.25 -22.11 32.55
CA SER A 175 6.58 -22.70 32.47
C SER A 175 7.66 -21.74 32.98
N ARG A 176 8.70 -22.31 33.61
CA ARG A 176 9.90 -21.62 34.08
C ARG A 176 11.09 -21.74 33.09
N GLU A 177 10.85 -22.25 31.88
CA GLU A 177 11.89 -22.60 30.93
C GLU A 177 11.84 -21.77 29.64
N ILE A 178 10.80 -20.97 29.46
CA ILE A 178 10.60 -20.16 28.25
C ILE A 178 10.68 -18.66 28.55
N PRO A 179 11.33 -17.85 27.72
CA PRO A 179 11.31 -16.39 27.81
C PRO A 179 9.98 -15.82 27.31
N GLN A 180 9.71 -14.55 27.64
CA GLN A 180 8.57 -13.81 27.11
C GLN A 180 8.69 -13.61 25.59
N THR A 181 9.86 -13.19 25.12
CA THR A 181 10.13 -12.89 23.71
C THR A 181 11.27 -13.74 23.17
N ILE A 182 11.43 -13.77 21.86
CA ILE A 182 12.52 -14.48 21.18
C ILE A 182 13.87 -13.91 21.62
N TRP A 183 14.79 -14.77 22.05
CA TRP A 183 16.17 -14.40 22.35
C TRP A 183 17.11 -14.91 21.28
N PRO A 184 17.68 -14.01 20.45
CA PRO A 184 18.67 -14.41 19.46
C PRO A 184 19.89 -15.06 20.09
N CYS A 185 20.44 -16.07 19.46
CA CYS A 185 21.69 -16.69 19.88
C CYS A 185 22.82 -15.68 19.97
N ARG A 186 23.48 -15.59 21.12
CA ARG A 186 24.55 -14.61 21.35
C ARG A 186 25.74 -14.76 20.41
N ALA A 187 26.02 -15.99 19.94
CA ALA A 187 27.15 -16.28 19.07
C ALA A 187 26.90 -15.86 17.62
N CYS A 188 25.74 -16.19 17.06
CA CYS A 188 25.41 -15.94 15.64
C CYS A 188 24.44 -14.78 15.41
N LYS A 189 23.90 -14.17 16.46
CA LYS A 189 22.91 -13.06 16.41
C LYS A 189 21.70 -13.37 15.53
N GLY A 190 21.19 -14.59 15.68
CA GLY A 190 19.98 -15.03 14.95
C GLY A 190 20.24 -15.74 13.60
N ARG A 191 21.48 -15.80 13.11
CA ARG A 191 21.80 -16.38 11.79
C ARG A 191 21.84 -17.92 11.72
N GLY A 192 21.81 -18.58 12.87
CA GLY A 192 22.06 -20.01 12.96
C GLY A 192 23.57 -20.33 13.12
N CYS A 193 23.91 -21.30 13.97
CA CYS A 193 25.27 -21.85 14.13
C CYS A 193 25.23 -23.15 14.92
N ALA A 194 26.32 -23.90 14.92
CA ALA A 194 26.45 -25.17 15.67
C ALA A 194 26.11 -25.04 17.17
N ARG A 195 26.39 -23.88 17.80
CA ARG A 195 26.11 -23.63 19.22
C ARG A 195 24.61 -23.61 19.54
N CYS A 196 23.77 -23.14 18.63
CA CYS A 196 22.32 -23.10 18.81
C CYS A 196 21.58 -24.17 18.00
N GLY A 197 22.30 -25.14 17.42
CA GLY A 197 21.70 -26.17 16.57
C GLY A 197 21.01 -25.57 15.34
N ASP A 198 21.63 -24.55 14.74
CA ASP A 198 21.19 -23.79 13.57
C ASP A 198 19.84 -23.05 13.69
N THR A 199 19.26 -23.03 14.92
CA THR A 199 17.98 -22.34 15.18
C THR A 199 18.10 -20.83 15.21
N GLY A 200 19.30 -20.30 15.42
CA GLY A 200 19.51 -18.86 15.65
C GLY A 200 19.03 -18.35 17.02
N LYS A 201 18.43 -19.20 17.85
CA LYS A 201 17.78 -18.85 19.12
C LYS A 201 18.51 -19.44 20.33
N MET A 202 18.34 -18.80 21.51
CA MET A 202 18.86 -19.31 22.78
C MET A 202 17.94 -20.33 23.44
N TYR A 203 16.64 -20.22 23.19
CA TYR A 203 15.58 -21.07 23.71
C TYR A 203 14.76 -21.60 22.53
N GLN A 204 14.20 -22.78 22.66
CA GLN A 204 13.45 -23.42 21.57
C GLN A 204 12.19 -22.65 21.20
N THR A 205 11.53 -22.06 22.21
CA THR A 205 10.30 -21.26 22.02
C THR A 205 10.21 -20.15 23.07
N SER A 206 9.25 -19.27 22.91
CA SER A 206 8.92 -18.16 23.79
C SER A 206 7.41 -17.98 23.87
N VAL A 207 6.91 -17.18 24.80
CA VAL A 207 5.49 -16.77 24.85
C VAL A 207 5.10 -16.09 23.54
N GLN A 208 5.96 -15.21 23.02
CA GLN A 208 5.77 -14.54 21.74
C GLN A 208 5.54 -15.53 20.58
N GLU A 209 6.37 -16.57 20.46
CA GLU A 209 6.25 -17.54 19.36
C GLU A 209 5.00 -18.40 19.51
N ILE A 210 4.69 -18.88 20.70
CA ILE A 210 3.50 -19.68 20.96
C ILE A 210 2.22 -18.94 20.52
N ILE A 211 2.14 -17.63 20.75
CA ILE A 211 0.98 -16.83 20.38
C ILE A 211 1.09 -16.36 18.92
N GLY A 212 2.28 -15.88 18.53
CA GLY A 212 2.51 -15.23 17.25
C GLY A 212 2.44 -16.19 16.06
N ASP A 213 2.98 -17.40 16.18
CA ASP A 213 2.98 -18.36 15.09
C ASP A 213 1.55 -18.78 14.72
N ILE A 214 0.67 -18.97 15.71
CA ILE A 214 -0.76 -19.22 15.49
C ILE A 214 -1.45 -18.02 14.84
N ALA A 215 -1.07 -16.79 15.25
CA ALA A 215 -1.60 -15.59 14.64
C ALA A 215 -1.19 -15.48 13.17
N LEU A 216 0.05 -15.81 12.80
CA LEU A 216 0.50 -15.85 11.41
C LEU A 216 -0.28 -16.88 10.59
N GLU A 217 -0.48 -18.08 11.14
CA GLU A 217 -1.23 -19.14 10.48
C GLU A 217 -2.68 -18.70 10.18
N MET A 218 -3.35 -18.13 11.17
CA MET A 218 -4.76 -17.73 11.05
C MET A 218 -4.99 -16.48 10.20
N THR A 219 -4.03 -15.56 10.21
CA THR A 219 -4.15 -14.30 9.45
C THR A 219 -3.48 -14.33 8.07
N GLY A 220 -2.63 -15.32 7.81
CA GLY A 220 -1.75 -15.32 6.64
C GLY A 220 -0.73 -14.18 6.67
N GLY A 221 -0.39 -13.66 7.86
CA GLY A 221 0.58 -12.62 8.07
C GLY A 221 2.02 -13.06 7.79
N LYS A 222 2.93 -12.10 7.66
CA LYS A 222 4.35 -12.36 7.34
C LYS A 222 5.25 -12.38 8.57
N GLU A 223 4.94 -11.59 9.57
CA GLU A 223 5.76 -11.41 10.77
C GLU A 223 4.88 -11.00 11.95
N HIS A 224 5.39 -11.16 13.16
CA HIS A 224 4.70 -10.74 14.37
C HIS A 224 5.66 -10.07 15.37
N PHE A 225 5.14 -9.12 16.11
CA PHE A 225 5.85 -8.42 17.18
C PHE A 225 5.03 -8.45 18.47
N PHE A 226 5.70 -8.73 19.59
CA PHE A 226 5.03 -8.89 20.88
C PHE A 226 5.33 -7.71 21.82
N HIS A 227 4.30 -7.00 22.20
CA HIS A 227 4.35 -5.84 23.07
C HIS A 227 3.74 -6.18 24.44
N GLY A 228 4.56 -6.67 25.38
CA GLY A 228 4.13 -7.01 26.74
C GLY A 228 4.10 -5.79 27.65
N MET A 229 3.09 -5.69 28.52
CA MET A 229 3.06 -4.71 29.59
C MET A 229 3.99 -5.16 30.73
N GLY A 230 5.26 -4.83 30.62
CA GLY A 230 6.34 -5.31 31.49
C GLY A 230 6.89 -6.66 31.06
N ARG A 231 7.87 -7.18 31.83
CA ARG A 231 8.59 -8.41 31.50
C ARG A 231 8.85 -9.19 32.77
N GLU A 232 8.68 -10.51 32.74
CA GLU A 232 9.11 -11.42 33.77
C GLU A 232 10.44 -12.10 33.40
N ASP A 233 11.15 -12.60 34.43
CA ASP A 233 12.31 -13.44 34.21
C ASP A 233 11.91 -14.82 33.66
N ILE A 234 12.85 -15.52 33.04
CA ILE A 234 12.60 -16.81 32.39
C ILE A 234 12.10 -17.84 33.42
N ASP A 235 12.72 -17.87 34.59
CA ASP A 235 12.44 -18.79 35.68
C ASP A 235 11.24 -18.36 36.56
N ALA A 236 10.58 -17.25 36.26
CA ALA A 236 9.36 -16.82 36.89
C ALA A 236 8.12 -17.30 36.14
N CYS A 237 7.08 -17.71 36.84
CA CYS A 237 5.74 -17.89 36.34
C CYS A 237 4.97 -16.56 36.35
N MET A 238 4.06 -16.36 35.41
CA MET A 238 3.09 -15.27 35.41
C MET A 238 1.70 -15.85 35.62
N LEU A 239 1.16 -15.68 36.81
CA LEU A 239 -0.10 -16.26 37.29
C LEU A 239 -1.16 -15.18 37.53
N GLY A 240 -2.30 -15.59 38.10
CA GLY A 240 -3.42 -14.70 38.40
C GLY A 240 -4.14 -14.25 37.12
N ASP A 241 -4.48 -12.95 37.04
CA ASP A 241 -5.22 -12.37 35.89
C ASP A 241 -4.42 -12.31 34.58
N GLY A 242 -3.16 -12.79 34.61
CA GLY A 242 -2.27 -12.75 33.45
C GLY A 242 -1.69 -11.38 33.17
N ARG A 243 -0.64 -11.33 32.37
CA ARG A 243 0.00 -10.09 31.89
C ARG A 243 -0.66 -9.57 30.65
N PRO A 244 -1.05 -8.29 30.57
CA PRO A 244 -1.54 -7.69 29.34
C PRO A 244 -0.46 -7.67 28.26
N PHE A 245 -0.89 -7.89 27.02
CA PHE A 245 -0.04 -7.78 25.83
C PHE A 245 -0.83 -7.25 24.63
N VAL A 246 -0.10 -6.75 23.65
CA VAL A 246 -0.58 -6.53 22.29
C VAL A 246 0.35 -7.30 21.36
N LEU A 247 -0.21 -8.13 20.49
CA LEU A 247 0.50 -8.76 19.40
C LEU A 247 0.21 -7.99 18.13
N GLU A 248 1.26 -7.52 17.46
CA GLU A 248 1.20 -6.93 16.14
C GLU A 248 1.47 -8.01 15.09
N VAL A 249 0.63 -8.08 14.06
CA VAL A 249 0.81 -8.99 12.92
C VAL A 249 0.95 -8.17 11.66
N GLY A 250 2.11 -8.28 11.02
CA GLY A 250 2.44 -7.57 9.78
C GLY A 250 1.84 -8.23 8.54
N ALA A 251 1.35 -7.41 7.63
CA ALA A 251 0.81 -7.79 6.33
C ALA A 251 -0.22 -8.95 6.37
N PRO A 252 -1.26 -8.90 7.23
CA PRO A 252 -2.26 -9.95 7.33
C PRO A 252 -3.13 -10.02 6.07
N ARG A 253 -3.47 -11.24 5.63
CA ARG A 253 -4.47 -11.44 4.57
C ARG A 253 -5.89 -11.53 5.11
N VAL A 254 -6.05 -12.03 6.34
CA VAL A 254 -7.30 -12.07 7.10
C VAL A 254 -7.12 -11.17 8.32
N ARG A 255 -8.03 -10.20 8.50
CA ARG A 255 -7.88 -9.19 9.54
C ARG A 255 -8.65 -9.50 10.83
N ASN A 256 -9.75 -10.24 10.71
CA ASN A 256 -10.68 -10.48 11.81
C ASN A 256 -10.98 -11.96 12.03
N PRO A 257 -9.98 -12.85 12.22
CA PRO A 257 -10.28 -14.23 12.59
C PRO A 257 -10.99 -14.28 13.96
N ALA A 258 -11.83 -15.28 14.18
CA ALA A 258 -12.60 -15.39 15.41
C ALA A 258 -11.68 -15.51 16.63
N LEU A 259 -11.76 -14.56 17.58
CA LEU A 259 -10.88 -14.49 18.77
C LEU A 259 -10.94 -15.74 19.63
N HIS A 260 -12.13 -16.35 19.80
CA HIS A 260 -12.27 -17.57 20.58
C HIS A 260 -11.52 -18.74 19.93
N THR A 261 -11.64 -18.89 18.61
CA THR A 261 -10.91 -19.93 17.87
C THR A 261 -9.41 -19.73 17.96
N PHE A 262 -8.95 -18.49 17.91
CA PHE A 262 -7.55 -18.13 18.08
C PHE A 262 -7.07 -18.47 19.51
N ALA A 263 -7.80 -18.05 20.55
CA ALA A 263 -7.45 -18.37 21.93
C ALA A 263 -7.41 -19.87 22.19
N GLU A 264 -8.37 -20.63 21.68
CA GLU A 264 -8.40 -22.09 21.79
C GLU A 264 -7.20 -22.76 21.07
N ALA A 265 -6.85 -22.28 19.88
CA ALA A 265 -5.70 -22.78 19.14
C ALA A 265 -4.39 -22.54 19.91
N VAL A 266 -4.17 -21.31 20.41
CA VAL A 266 -2.99 -20.97 21.21
C VAL A 266 -2.93 -21.85 22.47
N ASN A 267 -4.04 -21.97 23.21
CA ASN A 267 -4.06 -22.74 24.48
C ASN A 267 -3.83 -24.22 24.25
N ARG A 268 -4.26 -24.77 23.12
CA ARG A 268 -3.99 -26.15 22.72
C ARG A 268 -2.51 -26.37 22.39
N GLU A 269 -1.95 -25.54 21.49
CA GLU A 269 -0.55 -25.65 21.03
C GLU A 269 0.47 -25.29 22.13
N ALA A 270 0.07 -24.47 23.08
CA ALA A 270 0.91 -24.13 24.22
C ALA A 270 1.27 -25.33 25.10
N GLY A 271 0.50 -26.42 25.06
CA GLY A 271 0.78 -27.65 25.83
C GLY A 271 0.90 -27.38 27.33
N GLY A 272 0.08 -26.49 27.88
CA GLY A 272 0.09 -26.11 29.29
C GLY A 272 1.23 -25.17 29.72
N ARG A 273 2.08 -24.69 28.80
CA ARG A 273 3.18 -23.76 29.13
C ARG A 273 2.71 -22.30 29.21
N VAL A 274 1.74 -21.96 28.38
CA VAL A 274 1.12 -20.61 28.29
C VAL A 274 -0.38 -20.80 28.20
N SER A 275 -1.15 -19.87 28.75
CA SER A 275 -2.56 -19.71 28.44
C SER A 275 -2.87 -18.26 28.10
N VAL A 276 -3.82 -18.05 27.20
CA VAL A 276 -4.22 -16.71 26.77
C VAL A 276 -5.72 -16.49 26.94
N THR A 277 -6.06 -15.25 27.24
CA THR A 277 -7.42 -14.69 27.13
C THR A 277 -7.33 -13.49 26.21
N LEU A 278 -8.09 -13.49 25.12
CA LEU A 278 -8.07 -12.40 24.14
C LEU A 278 -9.26 -11.47 24.35
N GLU A 279 -9.03 -10.18 24.17
CA GLU A 279 -10.01 -9.13 24.46
C GLU A 279 -10.58 -8.53 23.15
N ARG A 280 -9.71 -8.26 22.17
CA ARG A 280 -10.09 -7.61 20.89
C ARG A 280 -8.97 -7.72 19.85
N TRP A 281 -9.36 -7.46 18.60
CA TRP A 281 -8.48 -7.12 17.49
C TRP A 281 -8.16 -5.63 17.52
#